data_4be7c8a98973dc5aada950ef47ba6110
#
_entry.id   4be7c8a98973dc5aada950ef47ba6110
#
_cell.length_a   1.000
_cell.length_b   1.000
_cell.length_c   1.000
_cell.angle_alpha   90.00
_cell.angle_beta   90.00
_cell.angle_gamma   90.00
#
_symmetry.space_group_name_H-M   'P 1'
#
loop_
_entity.id
_entity.type
_entity.pdbx_description
1 polymer ?
#
loop_
_entity_poly.entity_id
_entity_poly.type
_entity_poly.pdbx_seq_one_letter_code
_entity_poly.pdbx_strand_id
1 'polypeptide(L)'
;MKTPFLALGLVFLMVAKPGFGAEPDHALFTQVLTAYVKDGRVDYAALKNDARLPRYLAQLAATDPATLANDDARLAFWLNAYNAYTLQLIVEKQPAKSITEIGTGGLVLGSLLKTTAWDIPFATVGGKKYTLNQIEHEVIRGQFKDARSHFALNCASGSCPILPAAAYEAGKLDEQLDEQGRLFLRDSARNRFDLAKKTAHLSSIFKWYQKDFGSGDHAALLAAAKYAAPEVRAAIEREPAAWRVEYLAYDWSLNDRKK
;
A
#
# COMPACT_ATOMS: atom_id res chain seq x y z
N MET A 1 41.82 -67.84 -10.39
CA MET A 1 41.96 -66.40 -10.02
C MET A 1 40.64 -65.71 -10.42
N LYS A 2 39.81 -65.32 -9.42
CA LYS A 2 38.53 -64.64 -9.64
C LYS A 2 38.74 -63.17 -9.28
N THR A 3 38.62 -62.23 -10.22
CA THR A 3 38.68 -60.81 -10.03
C THR A 3 37.34 -60.31 -9.48
N PRO A 4 37.28 -59.45 -8.45
CA PRO A 4 36.02 -58.86 -8.02
C PRO A 4 35.67 -57.63 -8.83
N PHE A 5 34.48 -57.58 -9.34
CA PHE A 5 33.84 -56.38 -9.93
C PHE A 5 33.47 -55.38 -8.82
N LEU A 6 34.10 -54.23 -8.86
CA LEU A 6 33.72 -53.11 -8.00
C LEU A 6 32.55 -52.36 -8.64
N ALA A 7 31.38 -52.44 -8.04
CA ALA A 7 30.20 -51.67 -8.49
C ALA A 7 30.31 -50.23 -7.91
N LEU A 8 30.57 -49.27 -8.77
CA LEU A 8 30.56 -47.85 -8.47
C LEU A 8 29.10 -47.36 -8.37
N GLY A 9 28.59 -47.24 -7.15
CA GLY A 9 27.26 -46.68 -6.93
C GLY A 9 27.24 -45.17 -7.17
N LEU A 10 26.56 -44.76 -8.21
CA LEU A 10 26.29 -43.31 -8.49
C LEU A 10 25.27 -42.82 -7.46
N VAL A 11 25.72 -42.04 -6.49
CA VAL A 11 24.81 -41.31 -5.57
C VAL A 11 24.25 -40.11 -6.32
N PHE A 12 23.00 -40.20 -6.78
CA PHE A 12 22.27 -39.05 -7.27
C PHE A 12 21.95 -38.14 -6.08
N LEU A 13 22.70 -37.04 -5.93
CA LEU A 13 22.29 -35.93 -5.07
C LEU A 13 21.04 -35.29 -5.71
N MET A 14 19.86 -35.58 -5.18
CA MET A 14 18.67 -34.80 -5.49
C MET A 14 18.86 -33.40 -4.89
N VAL A 15 19.26 -32.44 -5.71
CA VAL A 15 19.13 -31.02 -5.36
C VAL A 15 17.65 -30.74 -5.28
N ALA A 16 17.12 -30.67 -4.05
CA ALA A 16 15.75 -30.18 -3.83
C ALA A 16 15.66 -28.78 -4.44
N LYS A 17 14.78 -28.60 -5.43
CA LYS A 17 14.41 -27.25 -5.90
C LYS A 17 13.95 -26.50 -4.67
N PRO A 18 14.42 -25.25 -4.47
CA PRO A 18 13.88 -24.43 -3.40
C PRO A 18 12.35 -24.39 -3.60
N GLY A 19 11.61 -24.95 -2.66
CA GLY A 19 10.16 -24.84 -2.64
C GLY A 19 9.82 -23.34 -2.65
N PHE A 20 8.76 -22.96 -3.37
CA PHE A 20 8.21 -21.62 -3.25
C PHE A 20 8.07 -21.32 -1.76
N GLY A 21 8.59 -20.16 -1.31
CA GLY A 21 8.42 -19.74 0.07
C GLY A 21 6.92 -19.75 0.39
N ALA A 22 6.56 -20.25 1.56
CA ALA A 22 5.17 -20.21 1.97
C ALA A 22 4.68 -18.74 1.93
N GLU A 23 3.58 -18.49 1.26
CA GLU A 23 2.92 -17.19 1.28
C GLU A 23 2.57 -16.85 2.73
N PRO A 24 2.76 -15.59 3.19
CA PRO A 24 2.37 -15.21 4.54
C PRO A 24 0.88 -15.46 4.77
N ASP A 25 0.51 -15.80 5.98
CA ASP A 25 -0.90 -15.92 6.36
C ASP A 25 -1.54 -14.52 6.44
N HIS A 26 -2.02 -14.02 5.30
CA HIS A 26 -2.71 -12.74 5.23
C HIS A 26 -4.01 -12.69 6.06
N ALA A 27 -4.60 -13.84 6.43
CA ALA A 27 -5.73 -13.89 7.34
C ALA A 27 -5.35 -13.36 8.73
N LEU A 28 -4.11 -13.55 9.16
CA LEU A 28 -3.61 -12.97 10.42
C LEU A 28 -3.62 -11.43 10.37
N PHE A 29 -3.22 -10.83 9.25
CA PHE A 29 -3.29 -9.38 9.08
C PHE A 29 -4.74 -8.89 8.95
N THR A 30 -5.60 -9.63 8.26
CA THR A 30 -7.06 -9.35 8.23
C THR A 30 -7.65 -9.31 9.63
N GLN A 31 -7.28 -10.24 10.53
CA GLN A 31 -7.74 -10.21 11.93
C GLN A 31 -7.29 -8.95 12.66
N VAL A 32 -6.08 -8.46 12.42
CA VAL A 32 -5.59 -7.18 12.97
C VAL A 32 -6.43 -6.02 12.42
N LEU A 33 -6.58 -5.94 11.12
CA LEU A 33 -7.34 -4.87 10.48
C LEU A 33 -8.79 -4.83 10.94
N THR A 34 -9.49 -5.97 10.95
CA THR A 34 -10.87 -6.09 11.41
C THR A 34 -11.05 -5.65 12.87
N ALA A 35 -10.06 -5.94 13.73
CA ALA A 35 -10.16 -5.59 15.15
C ALA A 35 -9.93 -4.10 15.42
N TYR A 36 -9.06 -3.44 14.66
CA TYR A 36 -8.58 -2.10 15.00
C TYR A 36 -8.92 -1.03 13.96
N VAL A 37 -9.39 -1.38 12.78
CA VAL A 37 -9.80 -0.43 11.73
C VAL A 37 -11.31 -0.32 11.68
N LYS A 38 -11.82 0.91 11.78
CA LYS A 38 -13.23 1.21 11.56
C LYS A 38 -13.35 2.50 10.76
N ASP A 39 -14.08 2.46 9.66
CA ASP A 39 -14.30 3.60 8.76
C ASP A 39 -12.96 4.26 8.31
N GLY A 40 -11.95 3.42 8.06
CA GLY A 40 -10.60 3.83 7.67
C GLY A 40 -9.74 4.45 8.78
N ARG A 41 -10.28 4.57 10.00
CA ARG A 41 -9.55 5.05 11.17
C ARG A 41 -9.04 3.89 12.03
N VAL A 42 -7.88 4.08 12.65
CA VAL A 42 -7.17 3.04 13.40
C VAL A 42 -7.17 3.33 14.90
N ASP A 43 -7.48 2.34 15.73
CA ASP A 43 -7.25 2.41 17.18
C ASP A 43 -5.80 2.00 17.50
N TYR A 44 -4.86 2.93 17.31
CA TYR A 44 -3.45 2.68 17.54
C TYR A 44 -3.12 2.34 19.00
N ALA A 45 -3.88 2.90 19.94
CA ALA A 45 -3.65 2.65 21.36
C ALA A 45 -4.00 1.20 21.75
N ALA A 46 -5.08 0.66 21.21
CA ALA A 46 -5.45 -0.74 21.41
C ALA A 46 -4.54 -1.70 20.61
N LEU A 47 -4.19 -1.33 19.37
CA LEU A 47 -3.31 -2.12 18.51
C LEU A 47 -1.92 -2.35 19.12
N LYS A 48 -1.43 -1.40 19.93
CA LYS A 48 -0.08 -1.45 20.53
C LYS A 48 0.24 -2.74 21.28
N ASN A 49 -0.77 -3.34 21.88
CA ASN A 49 -0.59 -4.54 22.73
C ASN A 49 -0.99 -5.84 22.01
N ASP A 50 -1.30 -5.80 20.72
CA ASP A 50 -1.73 -6.96 19.96
C ASP A 50 -0.54 -7.74 19.39
N ALA A 51 -0.37 -8.98 19.82
CA ALA A 51 0.72 -9.85 19.38
C ALA A 51 0.58 -10.30 17.90
N ARG A 52 -0.59 -10.14 17.27
CA ARG A 52 -0.82 -10.58 15.88
C ARG A 52 -0.04 -9.75 14.89
N LEU A 53 0.06 -8.42 15.10
CA LEU A 53 0.83 -7.56 14.20
C LEU A 53 2.32 -7.95 14.18
N PRO A 54 3.04 -8.04 15.30
CA PRO A 54 4.43 -8.53 15.30
C PRO A 54 4.61 -9.92 14.69
N ARG A 55 3.66 -10.84 14.92
CA ARG A 55 3.68 -12.18 14.31
C ARG A 55 3.56 -12.12 12.79
N TYR A 56 2.67 -11.28 12.28
CA TYR A 56 2.53 -11.07 10.83
C TYR A 56 3.79 -10.43 10.22
N LEU A 57 4.37 -9.43 10.87
CA LEU A 57 5.63 -8.82 10.44
C LEU A 57 6.79 -9.80 10.42
N ALA A 58 6.83 -10.76 11.36
CA ALA A 58 7.82 -11.84 11.36
C ALA A 58 7.66 -12.77 10.14
N GLN A 59 6.43 -13.04 9.68
CA GLN A 59 6.19 -13.79 8.44
C GLN A 59 6.68 -13.01 7.22
N LEU A 60 6.38 -11.72 7.11
CA LEU A 60 6.90 -10.87 6.04
C LEU A 60 8.43 -10.85 6.01
N ALA A 61 9.05 -10.77 7.20
CA ALA A 61 10.50 -10.78 7.33
C ALA A 61 11.14 -12.09 6.85
N ALA A 62 10.45 -13.21 7.03
CA ALA A 62 10.93 -14.55 6.65
C ALA A 62 10.62 -14.91 5.19
N THR A 63 9.69 -14.22 4.52
CA THR A 63 9.25 -14.55 3.14
C THR A 63 10.10 -13.80 2.12
N ASP A 64 10.73 -14.51 1.20
CA ASP A 64 11.31 -13.91 -0.01
C ASP A 64 10.18 -13.67 -1.04
N PRO A 65 9.83 -12.42 -1.36
CA PRO A 65 8.75 -12.11 -2.30
C PRO A 65 9.00 -12.67 -3.71
N ALA A 66 10.25 -12.90 -4.09
CA ALA A 66 10.58 -13.46 -5.40
C ALA A 66 10.11 -14.91 -5.56
N THR A 67 9.82 -15.61 -4.46
CA THR A 67 9.35 -16.99 -4.46
C THR A 67 7.83 -17.12 -4.56
N LEU A 68 7.09 -16.01 -4.46
CA LEU A 68 5.64 -15.99 -4.56
C LEU A 68 5.16 -16.34 -5.99
N ALA A 69 3.97 -16.94 -6.07
CA ALA A 69 3.50 -17.65 -7.26
C ALA A 69 3.38 -16.78 -8.52
N ASN A 70 2.96 -15.52 -8.41
CA ASN A 70 2.71 -14.62 -9.54
C ASN A 70 2.79 -13.15 -9.12
N ASP A 71 2.56 -12.23 -10.06
CA ASP A 71 2.60 -10.78 -9.81
C ASP A 71 1.51 -10.33 -8.85
N ASP A 72 0.31 -10.90 -8.90
CA ASP A 72 -0.77 -10.55 -7.98
C ASP A 72 -0.42 -10.92 -6.53
N ALA A 73 0.17 -12.10 -6.31
CA ALA A 73 0.65 -12.51 -4.99
C ALA A 73 1.78 -11.58 -4.49
N ARG A 74 2.69 -11.20 -5.38
CA ARG A 74 3.77 -10.26 -5.05
C ARG A 74 3.25 -8.88 -4.74
N LEU A 75 2.31 -8.36 -5.55
CA LEU A 75 1.73 -7.03 -5.32
C LEU A 75 0.90 -7.01 -4.03
N ALA A 76 0.02 -7.99 -3.80
CA ALA A 76 -0.75 -8.12 -2.57
C ALA A 76 0.17 -8.16 -1.34
N PHE A 77 1.23 -8.97 -1.40
CA PHE A 77 2.25 -9.04 -0.37
C PHE A 77 2.87 -7.66 -0.04
N TRP A 78 3.30 -6.90 -1.06
CA TRP A 78 3.96 -5.61 -0.85
C TRP A 78 3.00 -4.51 -0.37
N LEU A 79 1.75 -4.52 -0.84
CA LEU A 79 0.70 -3.64 -0.33
C LEU A 79 0.43 -3.90 1.17
N ASN A 80 0.31 -5.17 1.54
CA ASN A 80 0.14 -5.56 2.93
C ASN A 80 1.38 -5.22 3.78
N ALA A 81 2.59 -5.43 3.25
CA ALA A 81 3.83 -5.10 3.93
C ALA A 81 3.91 -3.59 4.22
N TYR A 82 3.66 -2.73 3.22
CA TYR A 82 3.66 -1.28 3.43
C TYR A 82 2.67 -0.87 4.52
N ASN A 83 1.44 -1.34 4.43
CA ASN A 83 0.38 -0.99 5.40
C ASN A 83 0.69 -1.53 6.80
N ALA A 84 1.15 -2.78 6.93
CA ALA A 84 1.50 -3.36 8.23
C ALA A 84 2.69 -2.66 8.89
N TYR A 85 3.73 -2.34 8.11
CA TYR A 85 4.88 -1.59 8.63
C TYR A 85 4.52 -0.13 8.95
N THR A 86 3.62 0.51 8.20
CA THR A 86 3.09 1.84 8.57
C THR A 86 2.38 1.78 9.92
N LEU A 87 1.51 0.79 10.16
CA LEU A 87 0.88 0.59 11.47
C LEU A 87 1.91 0.38 12.59
N GLN A 88 2.91 -0.47 12.35
CA GLN A 88 4.00 -0.72 13.30
C GLN A 88 4.76 0.58 13.64
N LEU A 89 5.10 1.38 12.63
CA LEU A 89 5.82 2.63 12.82
C LEU A 89 5.05 3.61 13.73
N ILE A 90 3.73 3.76 13.49
CA ILE A 90 2.89 4.62 14.34
C ILE A 90 2.78 4.09 15.76
N VAL A 91 2.62 2.78 15.93
CA VAL A 91 2.54 2.12 17.25
C VAL A 91 3.85 2.28 18.03
N GLU A 92 5.01 2.16 17.37
CA GLU A 92 6.32 2.31 18.01
C GLU A 92 6.67 3.76 18.33
N LYS A 93 6.46 4.67 17.39
CA LYS A 93 6.87 6.08 17.52
C LYS A 93 5.86 6.95 18.23
N GLN A 94 4.59 6.56 18.26
CA GLN A 94 3.48 7.24 18.95
C GLN A 94 3.44 8.75 18.67
N PRO A 95 3.43 9.21 17.40
CA PRO A 95 3.36 10.61 17.09
C PRO A 95 2.07 11.22 17.64
N ALA A 96 2.13 12.46 18.16
CA ALA A 96 0.99 13.07 18.83
C ALA A 96 -0.12 13.49 17.87
N LYS A 97 0.23 13.98 16.67
CA LYS A 97 -0.72 14.58 15.72
C LYS A 97 -0.59 14.04 14.29
N SER A 98 0.60 13.65 13.87
CA SER A 98 0.89 13.33 12.48
C SER A 98 2.08 12.38 12.33
N ILE A 99 2.06 11.51 11.33
CA ILE A 99 3.24 10.73 10.92
C ILE A 99 4.43 11.64 10.56
N THR A 100 4.18 12.88 10.14
CA THR A 100 5.24 13.84 9.79
C THR A 100 6.06 14.34 10.98
N GLU A 101 5.65 14.02 12.21
CA GLU A 101 6.44 14.24 13.42
C GLU A 101 7.57 13.23 13.60
N ILE A 102 7.49 12.11 12.87
CA ILE A 102 8.51 11.07 12.90
C ILE A 102 9.65 11.45 11.94
N GLY A 103 10.86 11.49 12.47
CA GLY A 103 12.03 11.95 11.73
C GLY A 103 12.54 13.29 12.23
N THR A 104 13.44 13.94 11.48
CA THR A 104 14.05 15.22 11.83
C THR A 104 13.72 16.27 10.77
N GLY A 105 13.45 17.52 11.22
CA GLY A 105 13.23 18.65 10.32
C GLY A 105 11.83 18.75 9.70
N GLY A 106 10.85 17.98 10.17
CA GLY A 106 9.49 18.00 9.64
C GLY A 106 9.40 17.53 8.18
N LEU A 107 8.24 17.76 7.54
CA LEU A 107 8.00 17.20 6.19
C LEU A 107 8.94 17.77 5.12
N VAL A 108 9.17 19.08 5.10
CA VAL A 108 9.96 19.75 4.05
C VAL A 108 11.46 19.49 4.21
N LEU A 109 12.02 19.87 5.36
CA LEU A 109 13.46 19.71 5.61
C LEU A 109 13.83 18.23 5.75
N GLY A 110 12.99 17.42 6.39
CA GLY A 110 13.19 15.99 6.53
C GLY A 110 13.19 15.28 5.19
N SER A 111 12.34 15.67 4.24
CA SER A 111 12.34 15.12 2.89
C SER A 111 13.64 15.46 2.14
N LEU A 112 14.10 16.71 2.24
CA LEU A 112 15.37 17.12 1.63
C LEU A 112 16.57 16.35 2.18
N LEU A 113 16.57 16.09 3.50
CA LEU A 113 17.65 15.36 4.19
C LEU A 113 17.43 13.85 4.23
N LYS A 114 16.33 13.34 3.64
CA LYS A 114 15.92 11.91 3.71
C LYS A 114 15.82 11.40 5.15
N THR A 115 15.19 12.19 6.01
CA THR A 115 15.00 11.89 7.44
C THR A 115 13.54 11.92 7.88
N THR A 116 12.62 11.74 6.92
CA THR A 116 11.19 11.60 7.21
C THR A 116 10.85 10.19 7.70
N ALA A 117 9.63 10.00 8.20
CA ALA A 117 9.11 8.68 8.57
C ALA A 117 9.31 7.62 7.47
N TRP A 118 9.19 8.04 6.22
CA TRP A 118 9.29 7.15 5.04
C TRP A 118 10.72 6.79 4.67
N ASP A 119 11.72 7.50 5.20
CA ASP A 119 13.15 7.28 4.90
C ASP A 119 13.85 6.40 5.95
N ILE A 120 13.16 6.01 7.04
CA ILE A 120 13.74 5.16 8.08
C ILE A 120 13.81 3.71 7.60
N PRO A 121 14.98 3.05 7.59
CA PRO A 121 15.12 1.66 7.16
C PRO A 121 14.76 0.68 8.29
N PHE A 122 13.47 0.46 8.55
CA PHE A 122 13.00 -0.37 9.65
C PHE A 122 12.21 -1.61 9.20
N ALA A 123 11.54 -1.56 8.05
CA ALA A 123 10.77 -2.67 7.52
C ALA A 123 11.70 -3.81 7.10
N THR A 124 11.45 -5.02 7.54
CA THR A 124 12.23 -6.19 7.16
C THR A 124 11.41 -7.13 6.29
N VAL A 125 11.87 -7.41 5.07
CA VAL A 125 11.21 -8.30 4.12
C VAL A 125 12.25 -9.23 3.52
N GLY A 126 12.02 -10.54 3.57
CA GLY A 126 12.96 -11.53 3.05
C GLY A 126 14.37 -11.38 3.62
N GLY A 127 14.50 -11.04 4.89
CA GLY A 127 15.76 -10.78 5.57
C GLY A 127 16.45 -9.45 5.22
N LYS A 128 15.88 -8.61 4.33
CA LYS A 128 16.44 -7.32 3.93
C LYS A 128 15.68 -6.16 4.58
N LYS A 129 16.41 -5.06 4.87
CA LYS A 129 15.81 -3.83 5.38
C LYS A 129 15.34 -2.94 4.25
N TYR A 130 14.17 -2.35 4.43
CA TYR A 130 13.55 -1.40 3.52
C TYR A 130 13.07 -0.17 4.27
N THR A 131 12.99 0.95 3.57
CA THR A 131 12.21 2.12 3.97
C THR A 131 10.80 2.03 3.35
N LEU A 132 9.83 2.76 3.88
CA LEU A 132 8.50 2.85 3.26
C LEU A 132 8.61 3.45 1.84
N ASN A 133 9.48 4.45 1.63
CA ASN A 133 9.76 5.02 0.31
C ASN A 133 10.28 3.97 -0.67
N GLN A 134 11.17 3.08 -0.26
CA GLN A 134 11.66 2.01 -1.13
C GLN A 134 10.55 1.02 -1.49
N ILE A 135 9.73 0.61 -0.52
CA ILE A 135 8.60 -0.29 -0.79
C ILE A 135 7.63 0.36 -1.79
N GLU A 136 7.27 1.62 -1.58
CA GLU A 136 6.31 2.31 -2.44
C GLU A 136 6.90 2.63 -3.82
N HIS A 137 8.05 3.30 -3.88
CA HIS A 137 8.54 3.89 -5.12
C HIS A 137 9.38 2.93 -5.95
N GLU A 138 10.26 2.14 -5.31
CA GLU A 138 11.17 1.25 -6.05
C GLU A 138 10.49 -0.10 -6.36
N VAL A 139 9.70 -0.61 -5.41
CA VAL A 139 9.06 -1.92 -5.58
C VAL A 139 7.67 -1.79 -6.19
N ILE A 140 6.69 -1.22 -5.47
CA ILE A 140 5.28 -1.23 -5.91
C ILE A 140 5.13 -0.44 -7.21
N ARG A 141 5.50 0.83 -7.22
CA ARG A 141 5.38 1.69 -8.41
C ARG A 141 6.35 1.30 -9.53
N GLY A 142 7.60 0.94 -9.17
CA GLY A 142 8.64 0.61 -10.14
C GLY A 142 8.41 -0.70 -10.88
N GLN A 143 7.92 -1.73 -10.20
CA GLN A 143 7.81 -3.07 -10.77
C GLN A 143 6.41 -3.37 -11.32
N PHE A 144 5.34 -3.02 -10.60
CA PHE A 144 3.97 -3.39 -10.98
C PHE A 144 3.27 -2.34 -11.84
N LYS A 145 3.59 -1.06 -11.67
CA LYS A 145 3.03 0.05 -12.47
C LYS A 145 1.50 0.13 -12.48
N ASP A 146 0.85 -0.37 -11.43
CA ASP A 146 -0.59 -0.25 -11.26
C ASP A 146 -0.91 1.01 -10.44
N ALA A 147 -1.50 2.01 -11.09
CA ALA A 147 -1.85 3.28 -10.45
C ALA A 147 -2.86 3.12 -9.30
N ARG A 148 -3.62 2.01 -9.26
CA ARG A 148 -4.58 1.72 -8.17
C ARG A 148 -3.88 1.48 -6.83
N SER A 149 -2.58 1.15 -6.85
CA SER A 149 -1.78 1.05 -5.63
C SER A 149 -1.84 2.33 -4.78
N HIS A 150 -1.98 3.51 -5.42
CA HIS A 150 -2.16 4.77 -4.72
C HIS A 150 -3.47 4.87 -3.92
N PHE A 151 -4.47 4.04 -4.20
CA PHE A 151 -5.70 3.93 -3.43
C PHE A 151 -5.62 2.84 -2.34
N ALA A 152 -4.59 2.01 -2.39
CA ALA A 152 -4.36 0.86 -1.50
C ALA A 152 -3.37 1.12 -0.37
N LEU A 153 -2.48 2.10 -0.54
CA LEU A 153 -1.45 2.46 0.44
C LEU A 153 -1.96 3.50 1.41
N ASN A 154 -1.85 3.22 2.71
CA ASN A 154 -2.26 4.13 3.78
C ASN A 154 -1.05 4.66 4.54
N CYS A 155 -0.81 5.97 4.44
CA CYS A 155 0.28 6.67 5.12
C CYS A 155 -0.10 7.20 6.53
N ALA A 156 -1.11 6.63 7.16
CA ALA A 156 -1.60 7.00 8.49
C ALA A 156 -2.12 8.44 8.62
N SER A 157 -2.50 9.10 7.51
CA SER A 157 -3.04 10.47 7.55
C SER A 157 -4.55 10.53 7.24
N GLY A 158 -5.20 11.63 7.64
CA GLY A 158 -6.63 11.87 7.43
C GLY A 158 -7.04 11.89 5.96
N SER A 159 -6.18 12.40 5.07
CA SER A 159 -6.43 12.45 3.62
C SER A 159 -5.96 11.22 2.85
N CYS A 160 -5.30 10.23 3.50
CA CYS A 160 -4.98 8.96 2.85
C CYS A 160 -6.24 8.23 2.39
N PRO A 161 -6.14 7.41 1.36
CA PRO A 161 -7.14 6.37 1.12
C PRO A 161 -7.38 5.57 2.39
N ILE A 162 -8.61 5.16 2.61
CA ILE A 162 -8.95 4.43 3.83
C ILE A 162 -8.20 3.09 3.88
N LEU A 163 -7.71 2.75 5.07
CA LEU A 163 -7.15 1.43 5.29
C LEU A 163 -8.28 0.39 5.27
N PRO A 164 -8.22 -0.64 4.41
CA PRO A 164 -9.27 -1.66 4.35
C PRO A 164 -9.31 -2.49 5.63
N ALA A 165 -10.48 -3.06 5.94
CA ALA A 165 -10.65 -3.97 7.07
C ALA A 165 -10.16 -5.39 6.79
N ALA A 166 -9.61 -5.66 5.60
CA ALA A 166 -9.04 -6.95 5.21
C ALA A 166 -7.73 -6.75 4.44
N ALA A 167 -6.82 -7.70 4.57
CA ALA A 167 -5.59 -7.73 3.80
C ALA A 167 -5.88 -7.97 2.30
N TYR A 168 -4.95 -7.53 1.46
CA TYR A 168 -4.98 -7.86 0.03
C TYR A 168 -4.62 -9.33 -0.19
N GLU A 169 -5.33 -9.99 -1.08
CA GLU A 169 -5.15 -11.41 -1.44
C GLU A 169 -5.00 -11.54 -2.95
N ALA A 170 -4.06 -12.35 -3.42
CA ALA A 170 -3.78 -12.55 -4.84
C ALA A 170 -5.04 -12.84 -5.67
N GLY A 171 -5.87 -13.78 -5.20
CA GLY A 171 -7.08 -14.20 -5.93
C GLY A 171 -8.22 -13.17 -5.94
N LYS A 172 -8.09 -12.07 -5.23
CA LYS A 172 -9.11 -11.00 -5.12
C LYS A 172 -8.52 -9.62 -5.41
N LEU A 173 -7.24 -9.54 -5.76
CA LEU A 173 -6.49 -8.29 -5.78
C LEU A 173 -7.12 -7.25 -6.72
N ASP A 174 -7.51 -7.65 -7.92
CA ASP A 174 -8.11 -6.76 -8.91
C ASP A 174 -9.42 -6.14 -8.38
N GLU A 175 -10.30 -6.97 -7.80
CA GLU A 175 -11.54 -6.51 -7.19
C GLU A 175 -11.28 -5.60 -5.98
N GLN A 176 -10.33 -5.95 -5.11
CA GLN A 176 -9.96 -5.16 -3.92
C GLN A 176 -9.39 -3.79 -4.31
N LEU A 177 -8.54 -3.72 -5.33
CA LEU A 177 -7.98 -2.47 -5.82
C LEU A 177 -9.05 -1.57 -6.46
N ASP A 178 -9.94 -2.14 -7.24
CA ASP A 178 -11.06 -1.40 -7.83
C ASP A 178 -12.05 -0.89 -6.77
N GLU A 179 -12.31 -1.69 -5.70
CA GLU A 179 -13.14 -1.24 -4.59
C GLU A 179 -12.48 -0.10 -3.81
N GLN A 180 -11.18 -0.18 -3.54
CA GLN A 180 -10.44 0.93 -2.92
C GLN A 180 -10.50 2.21 -3.77
N GLY A 181 -10.42 2.08 -5.10
CA GLY A 181 -10.64 3.20 -6.01
C GLY A 181 -12.05 3.82 -5.85
N ARG A 182 -13.10 2.98 -5.80
CA ARG A 182 -14.48 3.45 -5.58
C ARG A 182 -14.66 4.12 -4.23
N LEU A 183 -14.14 3.52 -3.15
CA LEU A 183 -14.21 4.10 -1.80
C LEU A 183 -13.48 5.45 -1.74
N PHE A 184 -12.31 5.55 -2.35
CA PHE A 184 -11.52 6.77 -2.35
C PHE A 184 -12.18 7.90 -3.16
N LEU A 185 -12.67 7.61 -4.36
CA LEU A 185 -13.21 8.62 -5.27
C LEU A 185 -14.62 9.09 -4.88
N ARG A 186 -15.36 8.28 -4.13
CA ARG A 186 -16.71 8.63 -3.63
C ARG A 186 -16.69 9.29 -2.26
N ASP A 187 -15.55 9.36 -1.61
CA ASP A 187 -15.39 10.07 -0.34
C ASP A 187 -15.26 11.58 -0.58
N SER A 188 -16.30 12.32 -0.23
CA SER A 188 -16.38 13.77 -0.44
C SER A 188 -15.36 14.58 0.38
N ALA A 189 -14.76 14.01 1.41
CA ALA A 189 -13.65 14.62 2.15
C ALA A 189 -12.35 14.58 1.34
N ARG A 190 -12.21 13.60 0.44
CA ARG A 190 -10.99 13.35 -0.34
C ARG A 190 -11.11 13.76 -1.80
N ASN A 191 -12.30 13.65 -2.38
CA ASN A 191 -12.58 14.01 -3.76
C ASN A 191 -14.01 14.53 -3.90
N ARG A 192 -14.23 15.62 -4.65
CA ARG A 192 -15.55 16.19 -4.86
C ARG A 192 -15.71 16.61 -6.33
N PHE A 193 -16.91 16.43 -6.86
CA PHE A 193 -17.24 16.77 -8.24
C PHE A 193 -18.44 17.72 -8.28
N ASP A 194 -18.21 18.94 -8.74
CA ASP A 194 -19.26 19.94 -8.97
C ASP A 194 -19.72 19.82 -10.42
N LEU A 195 -20.86 19.14 -10.63
CA LEU A 195 -21.44 18.91 -11.96
C LEU A 195 -21.88 20.22 -12.62
N ALA A 196 -22.38 21.19 -11.85
CA ALA A 196 -22.87 22.45 -12.38
C ALA A 196 -21.73 23.34 -12.87
N LYS A 197 -20.62 23.36 -12.12
CA LYS A 197 -19.42 24.15 -12.49
C LYS A 197 -18.42 23.37 -13.32
N LYS A 198 -18.67 22.07 -13.56
CA LYS A 198 -17.73 21.15 -14.21
C LYS A 198 -16.34 21.25 -13.58
N THR A 199 -16.27 21.14 -12.25
CA THR A 199 -15.03 21.23 -11.49
C THR A 199 -14.83 19.97 -10.67
N ALA A 200 -13.69 19.31 -10.85
CA ALA A 200 -13.26 18.18 -10.05
C ALA A 200 -12.24 18.66 -9.00
N HIS A 201 -12.60 18.57 -7.72
CA HIS A 201 -11.70 18.81 -6.61
C HIS A 201 -11.09 17.47 -6.21
N LEU A 202 -9.88 17.19 -6.67
CA LEU A 202 -9.21 15.91 -6.47
C LEU A 202 -8.22 15.96 -5.32
N SER A 203 -7.99 14.82 -4.71
CA SER A 203 -6.93 14.64 -3.72
C SER A 203 -5.56 15.03 -4.29
N SER A 204 -4.69 15.60 -3.45
CA SER A 204 -3.29 15.90 -3.81
C SER A 204 -2.51 14.67 -4.27
N ILE A 205 -2.96 13.45 -3.98
CA ILE A 205 -2.39 12.20 -4.50
C ILE A 205 -2.34 12.23 -6.03
N PHE A 206 -3.38 12.68 -6.71
CA PHE A 206 -3.38 12.79 -8.17
C PHE A 206 -2.35 13.79 -8.69
N LYS A 207 -2.03 14.84 -7.94
CA LYS A 207 -1.00 15.82 -8.29
C LYS A 207 0.41 15.24 -8.08
N TRP A 208 0.65 14.59 -6.94
CA TRP A 208 1.96 14.06 -6.59
C TRP A 208 2.39 12.90 -7.49
N TYR A 209 1.43 12.05 -7.84
CA TYR A 209 1.65 10.85 -8.65
C TYR A 209 1.08 10.97 -10.06
N GLN A 210 1.00 12.19 -10.59
CA GLN A 210 0.36 12.49 -11.88
C GLN A 210 0.86 11.61 -13.02
N LYS A 211 2.16 11.28 -13.04
CA LYS A 211 2.76 10.41 -14.07
C LYS A 211 2.18 9.00 -14.09
N ASP A 212 1.78 8.49 -12.95
CA ASP A 212 1.23 7.14 -12.84
C ASP A 212 -0.23 7.09 -13.33
N PHE A 213 -0.92 8.22 -13.32
CA PHE A 213 -2.28 8.39 -13.84
C PHE A 213 -2.36 8.84 -15.30
N GLY A 214 -1.21 8.98 -16.01
CA GLY A 214 -1.17 9.32 -17.43
C GLY A 214 -0.69 10.72 -17.78
N SER A 215 -0.19 11.48 -16.83
CA SER A 215 0.37 12.84 -16.95
C SER A 215 -0.63 13.94 -17.32
N GLY A 216 -0.67 14.98 -16.50
CA GLY A 216 -1.53 16.15 -16.65
C GLY A 216 -2.91 16.00 -16.02
N ASP A 217 -3.56 17.15 -15.80
CA ASP A 217 -4.84 17.23 -15.08
C ASP A 217 -5.95 16.48 -15.80
N HIS A 218 -5.93 16.47 -17.13
CA HIS A 218 -6.92 15.74 -17.92
C HIS A 218 -6.82 14.22 -17.70
N ALA A 219 -5.61 13.66 -17.67
CA ALA A 219 -5.41 12.25 -17.41
C ALA A 219 -5.80 11.88 -15.97
N ALA A 220 -5.45 12.73 -15.00
CA ALA A 220 -5.89 12.57 -13.60
C ALA A 220 -7.43 12.58 -13.48
N LEU A 221 -8.10 13.48 -14.19
CA LEU A 221 -9.57 13.56 -14.25
C LEU A 221 -10.19 12.27 -14.80
N LEU A 222 -9.68 11.74 -15.91
CA LEU A 222 -10.20 10.50 -16.51
C LEU A 222 -9.93 9.28 -15.61
N ALA A 223 -8.76 9.22 -14.98
CA ALA A 223 -8.46 8.17 -14.01
C ALA A 223 -9.39 8.23 -12.79
N ALA A 224 -9.69 9.43 -12.28
CA ALA A 224 -10.64 9.62 -11.20
C ALA A 224 -12.07 9.26 -11.60
N ALA A 225 -12.49 9.65 -12.82
CA ALA A 225 -13.83 9.37 -13.35
C ALA A 225 -14.16 7.87 -13.38
N LYS A 226 -13.17 7.02 -13.63
CA LYS A 226 -13.35 5.55 -13.67
C LYS A 226 -14.01 5.01 -12.38
N TYR A 227 -13.72 5.61 -11.23
CA TYR A 227 -14.17 5.16 -9.91
C TYR A 227 -15.20 6.09 -9.26
N ALA A 228 -15.50 7.22 -9.88
CA ALA A 228 -16.52 8.17 -9.40
C ALA A 228 -17.94 7.58 -9.47
N ALA A 229 -18.91 8.31 -8.94
CA ALA A 229 -20.31 7.94 -9.10
C ALA A 229 -20.73 7.90 -10.59
N PRO A 230 -21.66 7.03 -11.01
CA PRO A 230 -21.97 6.83 -12.42
C PRO A 230 -22.37 8.11 -13.16
N GLU A 231 -23.14 9.00 -12.52
CA GLU A 231 -23.55 10.28 -13.08
C GLU A 231 -22.37 11.24 -13.30
N VAL A 232 -21.39 11.25 -12.38
CA VAL A 232 -20.17 12.04 -12.48
C VAL A 232 -19.32 11.50 -13.62
N ARG A 233 -19.12 10.20 -13.67
CA ARG A 233 -18.38 9.52 -14.72
C ARG A 233 -18.96 9.85 -16.10
N ALA A 234 -20.27 9.67 -16.28
CA ALA A 234 -20.94 9.96 -17.55
C ALA A 234 -20.83 11.44 -17.96
N ALA A 235 -20.87 12.36 -17.00
CA ALA A 235 -20.72 13.79 -17.28
C ALA A 235 -19.29 14.14 -17.72
N ILE A 236 -18.27 13.54 -17.09
CA ILE A 236 -16.87 13.74 -17.46
C ILE A 236 -16.58 13.13 -18.83
N GLU A 237 -16.98 11.88 -19.07
CA GLU A 237 -16.76 11.16 -20.34
C GLU A 237 -17.40 11.87 -21.54
N ARG A 238 -18.56 12.52 -21.35
CA ARG A 238 -19.27 13.27 -22.41
C ARG A 238 -18.52 14.53 -22.84
N GLU A 239 -17.94 15.27 -21.90
CA GLU A 239 -17.31 16.57 -22.16
C GLU A 239 -16.04 16.77 -21.32
N PRO A 240 -15.03 15.92 -21.45
CA PRO A 240 -13.88 15.93 -20.53
C PRO A 240 -13.09 17.24 -20.58
N ALA A 241 -13.01 17.89 -21.77
CA ALA A 241 -12.31 19.17 -21.95
C ALA A 241 -13.00 20.37 -21.28
N ALA A 242 -14.28 20.24 -20.90
CA ALA A 242 -15.02 21.29 -20.21
C ALA A 242 -14.76 21.30 -18.69
N TRP A 243 -14.12 20.28 -18.16
CA TRP A 243 -13.86 20.16 -16.73
C TRP A 243 -12.54 20.80 -16.32
N ARG A 244 -12.56 21.45 -15.17
CA ARG A 244 -11.36 21.94 -14.47
C ARG A 244 -11.00 21.01 -13.33
N VAL A 245 -9.71 20.86 -13.08
CA VAL A 245 -9.19 20.10 -11.92
C VAL A 245 -8.59 21.11 -10.94
N GLU A 246 -9.00 20.97 -9.68
CA GLU A 246 -8.43 21.66 -8.53
C GLU A 246 -7.97 20.60 -7.52
N TYR A 247 -6.85 20.85 -6.86
CA TYR A 247 -6.32 19.87 -5.89
C TYR A 247 -6.61 20.33 -4.47
N LEU A 248 -7.19 19.44 -3.68
CA LEU A 248 -7.51 19.69 -2.28
C LEU A 248 -6.25 19.74 -1.44
N ALA A 249 -6.27 20.58 -0.38
CA ALA A 249 -5.25 20.55 0.64
C ALA A 249 -5.22 19.17 1.31
N TYR A 250 -4.02 18.69 1.63
CA TYR A 250 -3.84 17.37 2.22
C TYR A 250 -3.81 17.47 3.75
N ASP A 251 -4.72 16.77 4.40
CA ASP A 251 -4.77 16.66 5.86
C ASP A 251 -3.80 15.59 6.35
N TRP A 252 -2.70 16.02 6.92
CA TRP A 252 -1.66 15.17 7.51
C TRP A 252 -1.97 14.74 8.95
N SER A 253 -3.11 15.14 9.53
CA SER A 253 -3.50 14.65 10.85
C SER A 253 -3.60 13.13 10.88
N LEU A 254 -3.22 12.53 12.00
CA LEU A 254 -3.24 11.07 12.15
C LEU A 254 -4.67 10.54 11.97
N ASN A 255 -4.83 9.45 11.21
CA ASN A 255 -6.09 8.76 11.04
C ASN A 255 -6.50 7.93 12.30
N ASP A 256 -6.20 8.46 13.49
CA ASP A 256 -6.51 7.84 14.76
C ASP A 256 -8.02 7.91 15.06
N ARG A 257 -8.59 6.78 15.49
CA ARG A 257 -10.02 6.66 15.82
C ARG A 257 -10.41 7.45 17.08
N LYS A 258 -9.47 7.72 17.97
CA LYS A 258 -9.70 8.42 19.25
C LYS A 258 -9.55 9.93 19.16
N LYS A 259 -9.29 10.44 17.99
CA LYS A 259 -9.18 11.88 17.68
C LYS A 259 -10.25 12.27 16.61
#